data_dcec62b337b2656f35d77a428ce85ed9
#
_entry.id   dcec62b337b2656f35d77a428ce85ed9
#
_cell.length_a   1.000
_cell.length_b   1.000
_cell.length_c   1.000
_cell.angle_alpha   90.00
_cell.angle_beta   90.00
_cell.angle_gamma   90.00
#
_symmetry.space_group_name_H-M   'P 1'
#
loop_
_entity.id
_entity.type
_entity.pdbx_description
1 polymer ?
#
loop_
_entity_poly.entity_id
_entity_poly.type
_entity_poly.pdbx_seq_one_letter_code
_entity_poly.pdbx_strand_id
1 'polypeptide(L)'
;GPRSLHLPMLSMRKAFTLIELLVVIAIIAILAAILFPVFAQAKEAAKKTACLAQMKQLGSAVAMYATDADDMFVPSTNYDAPTDDPSRIWTVPLNTYVKNKDIFVATGASGSKFAEGWTTRNQQSIGMNGAAGFDSSSAGCDDGQAIQGCEGWKSAASQSRMDEPARTGLFACTPHGPMAAKYRGYVFAPDNGTFDPLNYQLATPLASDRDLVVELGSRPASQLKPIYARYGRTGKDGGTTPVIFGDSHAKVYSAKQIQTPGLIIWRFR
;
A
#
# COMPACT_ATOMS: atom_id res chain seq x y z
N GLY A 1 -80.84 30.67 25.26
CA GLY A 1 -80.22 30.71 23.98
C GLY A 1 -79.52 29.36 23.66
N PRO A 2 -79.70 28.80 22.50
CA PRO A 2 -79.12 27.49 22.18
C PRO A 2 -77.60 27.60 21.98
N ARG A 3 -76.83 26.72 22.62
CA ARG A 3 -75.42 26.56 22.41
C ARG A 3 -75.20 25.79 21.10
N SER A 4 -74.57 26.43 20.10
CA SER A 4 -74.10 25.78 18.89
C SER A 4 -72.86 24.88 19.21
N LEU A 5 -73.02 23.57 19.07
CA LEU A 5 -71.97 22.61 19.08
C LEU A 5 -71.15 22.73 17.77
N HIS A 6 -69.93 23.30 17.86
CA HIS A 6 -68.93 23.18 16.80
C HIS A 6 -68.31 21.77 16.83
N LEU A 7 -68.72 20.92 15.90
CA LEU A 7 -68.05 19.67 15.63
C LEU A 7 -66.71 19.97 14.89
N PRO A 8 -65.59 19.45 15.35
CA PRO A 8 -64.33 19.61 14.66
C PRO A 8 -64.41 18.85 13.33
N MET A 9 -64.08 19.53 12.22
CA MET A 9 -63.85 18.87 10.93
C MET A 9 -62.73 17.87 11.07
N LEU A 10 -63.02 16.58 10.99
CA LEU A 10 -62.07 15.53 10.82
C LEU A 10 -61.36 15.72 9.50
N SER A 11 -60.10 16.18 9.52
CA SER A 11 -59.21 16.19 8.40
C SER A 11 -59.04 14.74 7.89
N MET A 12 -59.59 14.46 6.70
CA MET A 12 -59.41 13.17 6.02
C MET A 12 -57.96 13.00 5.67
N ARG A 13 -57.19 12.27 6.49
CA ARG A 13 -55.85 11.83 6.13
C ARG A 13 -55.95 10.91 4.93
N LYS A 14 -55.33 11.29 3.81
CA LYS A 14 -55.25 10.43 2.62
C LYS A 14 -54.52 9.15 3.06
N ALA A 15 -55.18 8.01 2.98
CA ALA A 15 -54.59 6.71 3.24
C ALA A 15 -53.66 6.36 2.07
N PHE A 16 -52.45 5.97 2.39
CA PHE A 16 -51.46 5.53 1.39
C PHE A 16 -51.82 4.13 0.87
N THR A 17 -51.89 3.96 -0.45
CA THR A 17 -52.19 2.65 -1.04
C THR A 17 -50.93 1.76 -1.03
N LEU A 18 -51.15 0.45 -0.93
CA LEU A 18 -50.07 -0.54 -0.99
C LEU A 18 -49.30 -0.47 -2.32
N ILE A 19 -49.98 -0.15 -3.42
CA ILE A 19 -49.39 -0.01 -4.75
C ILE A 19 -48.47 1.21 -4.81
N GLU A 20 -48.86 2.35 -4.23
CA GLU A 20 -48.03 3.55 -4.20
C GLU A 20 -46.73 3.31 -3.42
N LEU A 21 -46.79 2.57 -2.32
CA LEU A 21 -45.58 2.19 -1.56
C LEU A 21 -44.71 1.24 -2.36
N LEU A 22 -45.30 0.22 -2.99
CA LEU A 22 -44.58 -0.80 -3.74
C LEU A 22 -43.83 -0.22 -4.95
N VAL A 23 -44.48 0.71 -5.72
CA VAL A 23 -43.83 1.37 -6.84
C VAL A 23 -42.66 2.23 -6.40
N VAL A 24 -42.78 2.95 -5.29
CA VAL A 24 -41.66 3.77 -4.75
C VAL A 24 -40.46 2.92 -4.37
N ILE A 25 -40.67 1.82 -3.63
CA ILE A 25 -39.55 0.94 -3.25
C ILE A 25 -38.93 0.24 -4.47
N ALA A 26 -39.72 -0.09 -5.49
CA ALA A 26 -39.22 -0.67 -6.74
C ALA A 26 -38.29 0.31 -7.47
N ILE A 27 -38.72 1.59 -7.59
CA ILE A 27 -37.86 2.62 -8.21
C ILE A 27 -36.60 2.84 -7.42
N ILE A 28 -36.68 2.94 -6.08
CA ILE A 28 -35.49 3.07 -5.23
C ILE A 28 -34.54 1.88 -5.39
N ALA A 29 -35.08 0.66 -5.45
CA ALA A 29 -34.28 -0.55 -5.63
C ALA A 29 -33.54 -0.56 -6.97
N ILE A 30 -34.19 -0.14 -8.06
CA ILE A 30 -33.57 -0.03 -9.38
C ILE A 30 -32.45 1.02 -9.38
N LEU A 31 -32.72 2.20 -8.81
CA LEU A 31 -31.71 3.27 -8.71
C LEU A 31 -30.51 2.84 -7.85
N ALA A 32 -30.77 2.19 -6.72
CA ALA A 32 -29.72 1.69 -5.83
C ALA A 32 -28.88 0.61 -6.51
N ALA A 33 -29.48 -0.30 -7.27
CA ALA A 33 -28.77 -1.37 -7.99
C ALA A 33 -27.75 -0.82 -9.01
N ILE A 34 -28.04 0.32 -9.62
CA ILE A 34 -27.12 0.99 -10.56
C ILE A 34 -26.09 1.83 -9.79
N LEU A 35 -26.51 2.50 -8.71
CA LEU A 35 -25.66 3.44 -7.98
C LEU A 35 -24.56 2.73 -7.18
N PHE A 36 -24.85 1.61 -6.52
CA PHE A 36 -23.88 0.93 -5.64
C PHE A 36 -22.60 0.51 -6.37
N PRO A 37 -22.63 -0.17 -7.54
CA PRO A 37 -21.40 -0.56 -8.21
C PRO A 37 -20.58 0.63 -8.70
N VAL A 38 -21.23 1.70 -9.17
CA VAL A 38 -20.57 2.93 -9.62
C VAL A 38 -19.90 3.64 -8.44
N PHE A 39 -20.61 3.74 -7.31
CA PHE A 39 -20.08 4.35 -6.09
C PHE A 39 -18.87 3.58 -5.54
N ALA A 40 -18.91 2.24 -5.56
CA ALA A 40 -17.78 1.41 -5.13
C ALA A 40 -16.54 1.67 -6.01
N GLN A 41 -16.70 1.74 -7.33
CA GLN A 41 -15.60 2.03 -8.25
C GLN A 41 -15.04 3.45 -8.05
N ALA A 42 -15.90 4.45 -7.87
CA ALA A 42 -15.49 5.82 -7.59
C ALA A 42 -14.70 5.93 -6.27
N LYS A 43 -15.16 5.24 -5.23
CA LYS A 43 -14.47 5.16 -3.93
C LYS A 43 -13.07 4.54 -4.04
N GLU A 44 -12.92 3.46 -4.81
CA GLU A 44 -11.61 2.85 -5.05
C GLU A 44 -10.68 3.76 -5.86
N ALA A 45 -11.20 4.44 -6.89
CA ALA A 45 -10.43 5.42 -7.64
C ALA A 45 -9.96 6.59 -6.76
N ALA A 46 -10.82 7.08 -5.86
CA ALA A 46 -10.48 8.12 -4.90
C ALA A 46 -9.37 7.68 -3.93
N LYS A 47 -9.44 6.46 -3.38
CA LYS A 47 -8.39 5.89 -2.52
C LYS A 47 -7.06 5.79 -3.25
N LYS A 48 -7.06 5.31 -4.49
CA LYS A 48 -5.86 5.21 -5.32
C LYS A 48 -5.22 6.58 -5.54
N THR A 49 -6.01 7.59 -5.87
CA THR A 49 -5.53 8.97 -6.09
C THR A 49 -4.98 9.57 -4.80
N ALA A 50 -5.65 9.36 -3.68
CA ALA A 50 -5.17 9.81 -2.37
C ALA A 50 -3.84 9.14 -1.99
N CYS A 51 -3.72 7.82 -2.20
CA CYS A 51 -2.46 7.12 -1.98
C CYS A 51 -1.33 7.61 -2.89
N LEU A 52 -1.62 7.89 -4.17
CA LEU A 52 -0.62 8.48 -5.07
C LEU A 52 -0.13 9.85 -4.56
N ALA A 53 -1.03 10.67 -4.03
CA ALA A 53 -0.66 11.96 -3.43
C ALA A 53 0.21 11.77 -2.17
N GLN A 54 -0.12 10.81 -1.31
CA GLN A 54 0.71 10.43 -0.16
C GLN A 54 2.10 9.97 -0.60
N MET A 55 2.17 9.10 -1.61
CA MET A 55 3.45 8.61 -2.14
C MET A 55 4.31 9.74 -2.73
N LYS A 56 3.71 10.74 -3.39
CA LYS A 56 4.45 11.94 -3.83
C LYS A 56 5.04 12.74 -2.67
N GLN A 57 4.29 12.90 -1.59
CA GLN A 57 4.80 13.57 -0.38
C GLN A 57 5.94 12.77 0.26
N LEU A 58 5.80 11.43 0.32
CA LEU A 58 6.86 10.56 0.81
C LEU A 58 8.11 10.62 -0.09
N GLY A 59 7.95 10.67 -1.42
CA GLY A 59 9.05 10.87 -2.36
C GLY A 59 9.80 12.19 -2.10
N SER A 60 9.07 13.28 -1.83
CA SER A 60 9.68 14.55 -1.42
C SER A 60 10.48 14.43 -0.11
N ALA A 61 9.96 13.69 0.88
CA ALA A 61 10.66 13.44 2.13
C ALA A 61 11.95 12.64 1.92
N VAL A 62 11.94 11.67 1.01
CA VAL A 62 13.14 10.89 0.63
C VAL A 62 14.19 11.79 0.00
N ALA A 63 13.80 12.70 -0.91
CA ALA A 63 14.72 13.66 -1.52
C ALA A 63 15.33 14.63 -0.49
N MET A 64 14.51 15.12 0.44
CA MET A 64 15.00 15.99 1.54
C MET A 64 15.99 15.24 2.43
N TYR A 65 15.67 14.00 2.80
CA TYR A 65 16.59 13.15 3.57
C TYR A 65 17.94 12.97 2.85
N ALA A 66 17.88 12.61 1.54
CA ALA A 66 19.11 12.41 0.76
C ALA A 66 19.97 13.68 0.66
N THR A 67 19.34 14.85 0.58
CA THR A 67 20.07 16.13 0.59
C THR A 67 20.81 16.36 1.91
N ASP A 68 20.19 16.03 3.04
CA ASP A 68 20.78 16.21 4.38
C ASP A 68 21.78 15.09 4.75
N ALA A 69 21.71 13.95 4.05
CA ALA A 69 22.52 12.76 4.29
C ALA A 69 23.60 12.53 3.22
N ASP A 70 24.18 13.60 2.68
CA ASP A 70 25.28 13.56 1.70
C ASP A 70 24.96 12.65 0.50
N ASP A 71 23.79 12.86 -0.14
CA ASP A 71 23.29 12.12 -1.30
C ASP A 71 22.92 10.65 -1.01
N MET A 72 22.85 10.26 0.26
CA MET A 72 22.55 8.88 0.65
C MET A 72 21.06 8.66 0.88
N PHE A 73 20.49 7.58 0.35
CA PHE A 73 19.13 7.18 0.68
C PHE A 73 19.03 6.68 2.12
N VAL A 74 17.86 6.85 2.71
CA VAL A 74 17.54 6.20 3.97
C VAL A 74 17.68 4.68 3.83
N PRO A 75 18.36 3.98 4.74
CA PRO A 75 18.44 2.53 4.69
C PRO A 75 17.08 1.91 4.98
N SER A 76 16.68 0.90 4.21
CA SER A 76 15.41 0.18 4.47
C SER A 76 15.43 -0.46 5.87
N THR A 77 16.57 -0.98 6.28
CA THR A 77 16.86 -1.45 7.62
C THR A 77 18.31 -1.12 7.98
N ASN A 78 18.50 -0.37 9.03
CA ASN A 78 19.82 -0.12 9.59
C ASN A 78 20.18 -1.27 10.56
N TYR A 79 20.95 -2.26 10.10
CA TYR A 79 21.35 -3.40 10.92
C TYR A 79 22.42 -3.06 11.96
N ASP A 80 23.12 -1.94 11.83
CA ASP A 80 24.09 -1.48 12.83
C ASP A 80 23.39 -0.88 14.06
N ALA A 81 22.13 -0.45 13.90
CA ALA A 81 21.32 0.00 15.02
C ALA A 81 20.74 -1.18 15.82
N PRO A 82 20.68 -1.12 17.15
CA PRO A 82 20.04 -2.11 18.01
C PRO A 82 18.56 -2.34 17.64
N THR A 83 18.01 -3.50 18.02
CA THR A 83 16.61 -3.85 17.70
C THR A 83 15.57 -2.98 18.41
N ASP A 84 15.93 -2.34 19.48
CA ASP A 84 15.14 -1.38 20.26
C ASP A 84 15.32 0.07 19.79
N ASP A 85 16.30 0.34 18.90
CA ASP A 85 16.47 1.65 18.31
C ASP A 85 15.39 1.90 17.23
N PRO A 86 14.57 2.94 17.38
CA PRO A 86 13.55 3.29 16.38
C PRO A 86 14.13 3.59 14.99
N SER A 87 15.37 4.09 14.90
CA SER A 87 16.04 4.43 13.63
C SER A 87 16.43 3.19 12.80
N ARG A 88 16.22 1.99 13.34
CA ARG A 88 16.51 0.74 12.65
C ARG A 88 15.72 0.54 11.35
N ILE A 89 14.56 1.18 11.20
CA ILE A 89 13.74 1.10 9.99
C ILE A 89 13.52 2.48 9.37
N TRP A 90 13.42 2.52 8.05
CA TRP A 90 13.33 3.73 7.23
C TRP A 90 12.22 4.71 7.61
N THR A 91 11.13 4.24 8.24
CA THR A 91 9.98 5.06 8.59
C THR A 91 10.31 6.16 9.59
N VAL A 92 11.15 5.85 10.59
CA VAL A 92 11.45 6.78 11.66
C VAL A 92 12.39 7.91 11.22
N PRO A 93 13.51 7.67 10.54
CA PRO A 93 14.33 8.76 9.98
C PRO A 93 13.53 9.66 9.02
N LEU A 94 12.70 9.10 8.15
CA LEU A 94 11.90 9.92 7.23
C LEU A 94 10.77 10.70 7.91
N ASN A 95 10.30 10.27 9.07
CA ASN A 95 9.23 10.97 9.78
C ASN A 95 9.61 12.40 10.17
N THR A 96 10.91 12.73 10.31
CA THR A 96 11.38 14.09 10.61
C THR A 96 11.13 15.06 9.46
N TYR A 97 10.98 14.57 8.24
CA TYR A 97 10.74 15.35 7.01
C TYR A 97 9.26 15.50 6.64
N VAL A 98 8.36 14.96 7.47
CA VAL A 98 6.93 15.02 7.21
C VAL A 98 6.16 15.55 8.42
N LYS A 99 5.03 16.23 8.17
CA LYS A 99 4.17 16.78 9.22
C LYS A 99 3.14 15.77 9.75
N ASN A 100 2.78 14.77 8.95
CA ASN A 100 1.73 13.82 9.27
C ASN A 100 2.20 12.38 8.99
N LYS A 101 2.15 11.53 10.02
CA LYS A 101 2.50 10.11 9.94
C LYS A 101 1.57 9.30 9.02
N ASP A 102 0.37 9.82 8.70
CA ASP A 102 -0.58 9.12 7.82
C ASP A 102 -0.04 8.92 6.39
N ILE A 103 0.94 9.70 5.97
CA ILE A 103 1.56 9.51 4.65
C ILE A 103 2.32 8.19 4.52
N PHE A 104 2.72 7.59 5.63
CA PHE A 104 3.40 6.29 5.66
C PHE A 104 2.41 5.10 5.56
N VAL A 105 1.11 5.38 5.62
CA VAL A 105 0.05 4.36 5.61
C VAL A 105 -0.75 4.49 4.33
N ALA A 106 -0.75 3.45 3.50
CA ALA A 106 -1.50 3.47 2.25
C ALA A 106 -3.00 3.69 2.48
N THR A 107 -3.59 4.70 1.83
CA THR A 107 -5.03 4.97 1.94
C THR A 107 -5.85 3.73 1.63
N GLY A 108 -6.77 3.37 2.50
CA GLY A 108 -7.60 2.17 2.37
C GLY A 108 -6.97 0.88 2.90
N ALA A 109 -5.77 0.93 3.47
CA ALA A 109 -5.16 -0.17 4.21
C ALA A 109 -5.72 -0.24 5.63
N SER A 110 -6.92 -0.79 5.79
CA SER A 110 -7.60 -0.88 7.10
C SER A 110 -6.76 -1.68 8.09
N GLY A 111 -6.51 -1.11 9.28
CA GLY A 111 -5.70 -1.73 10.33
C GLY A 111 -4.18 -1.54 10.18
N SER A 112 -3.71 -0.95 9.07
CA SER A 112 -2.31 -0.56 8.94
C SER A 112 -1.99 0.62 9.85
N LYS A 113 -0.75 0.66 10.34
CA LYS A 113 -0.25 1.72 11.24
C LYS A 113 1.16 2.13 10.85
N PHE A 114 1.52 3.35 11.21
CA PHE A 114 2.91 3.80 11.15
C PHE A 114 3.79 2.89 12.01
N ALA A 115 4.86 2.38 11.42
CA ALA A 115 5.83 1.56 12.13
C ALA A 115 6.82 2.46 12.89
N GLU A 116 6.74 2.43 14.20
CA GLU A 116 7.58 3.24 15.10
C GLU A 116 8.93 2.57 15.44
N GLY A 117 9.18 1.38 14.91
CA GLY A 117 10.40 0.63 15.15
C GLY A 117 10.28 -0.82 14.70
N TRP A 118 11.30 -1.59 15.04
CA TRP A 118 11.43 -2.99 14.62
C TRP A 118 10.27 -3.88 15.02
N THR A 119 9.69 -3.67 16.20
CA THR A 119 8.58 -4.48 16.74
C THR A 119 7.24 -4.23 16.05
N THR A 120 7.08 -3.11 15.34
CA THR A 120 5.84 -2.74 14.66
C THR A 120 5.94 -2.78 13.13
N ARG A 121 7.10 -3.15 12.58
CA ARG A 121 7.43 -3.06 11.15
C ARG A 121 6.46 -3.79 10.21
N ASN A 122 5.83 -4.88 10.67
CA ASN A 122 4.88 -5.64 9.86
C ASN A 122 3.52 -4.94 9.70
N GLN A 123 3.22 -3.94 10.54
CA GLN A 123 1.97 -3.18 10.49
C GLN A 123 1.96 -2.12 9.39
N GLN A 124 3.12 -1.84 8.80
CA GLN A 124 3.31 -0.88 7.72
C GLN A 124 2.68 -1.40 6.42
N SER A 125 2.06 -0.51 5.62
CA SER A 125 1.42 -0.85 4.35
C SER A 125 2.04 -0.17 3.12
N ILE A 126 3.08 0.60 3.34
CA ILE A 126 4.00 1.09 2.31
C ILE A 126 5.37 0.53 2.69
N GLY A 127 6.00 -0.19 1.78
CA GLY A 127 7.31 -0.79 1.98
C GLY A 127 8.36 -0.13 1.12
N MET A 128 9.60 -0.18 1.59
CA MET A 128 10.78 0.19 0.82
C MET A 128 11.33 -1.04 0.10
N ASN A 129 11.90 -0.83 -1.06
CA ASN A 129 12.59 -1.89 -1.81
C ASN A 129 13.86 -2.35 -1.07
N GLY A 130 13.82 -3.55 -0.53
CA GLY A 130 14.95 -4.16 0.18
C GLY A 130 16.06 -4.65 -0.75
N ALA A 131 15.79 -4.76 -2.05
CA ALA A 131 16.74 -5.25 -3.05
C ALA A 131 17.50 -4.13 -3.78
N ALA A 132 17.01 -2.90 -3.74
CA ALA A 132 17.52 -1.81 -4.60
C ALA A 132 18.99 -1.42 -4.34
N GLY A 133 19.51 -1.65 -3.14
CA GLY A 133 20.88 -1.26 -2.78
C GLY A 133 21.89 -2.41 -2.71
N PHE A 134 21.55 -3.59 -3.21
CA PHE A 134 22.46 -4.71 -3.20
C PHE A 134 23.41 -4.68 -4.41
N ASP A 135 24.63 -4.35 -4.14
CA ASP A 135 25.75 -4.83 -4.94
C ASP A 135 25.85 -6.35 -4.73
N SER A 136 25.88 -7.11 -5.83
CA SER A 136 26.08 -8.56 -5.82
C SER A 136 27.38 -9.01 -5.13
N SER A 137 28.27 -8.05 -4.82
CA SER A 137 29.50 -8.24 -4.10
C SER A 137 29.37 -8.05 -2.59
N SER A 138 28.23 -7.57 -2.07
CA SER A 138 28.06 -7.43 -0.63
C SER A 138 27.77 -8.79 0.01
N ALA A 139 28.79 -9.33 0.67
CA ALA A 139 28.86 -10.64 1.31
C ALA A 139 27.82 -10.95 2.41
N GLY A 140 26.76 -10.19 2.51
CA GLY A 140 25.67 -10.36 3.46
C GLY A 140 24.43 -11.04 2.89
N CYS A 141 24.40 -11.29 1.58
CA CYS A 141 23.30 -12.00 0.89
C CYS A 141 23.70 -13.41 0.44
N ASP A 142 24.98 -13.78 0.61
CA ASP A 142 25.56 -15.02 0.08
C ASP A 142 25.47 -16.24 1.02
N ASP A 143 24.87 -16.09 2.20
CA ASP A 143 24.85 -17.18 3.20
C ASP A 143 23.79 -18.25 2.96
N GLY A 144 23.25 -18.34 1.74
CA GLY A 144 22.24 -19.35 1.35
C GLY A 144 20.88 -19.16 2.02
N GLN A 145 20.73 -18.16 2.86
CA GLN A 145 19.45 -17.75 3.45
C GLN A 145 18.79 -16.67 2.60
N ALA A 146 18.42 -17.04 1.43
CA ALA A 146 18.08 -16.28 0.25
C ALA A 146 17.20 -15.03 0.40
N ILE A 147 16.71 -14.64 1.57
CA ILE A 147 15.84 -13.46 1.73
C ILE A 147 15.93 -12.85 3.14
N GLN A 148 16.26 -13.62 4.17
CA GLN A 148 16.28 -13.09 5.53
C GLN A 148 17.50 -12.18 5.81
N GLY A 149 18.63 -12.41 5.13
CA GLY A 149 19.82 -11.60 5.25
C GLY A 149 19.83 -10.31 4.41
N CYS A 150 18.96 -10.23 3.41
CA CYS A 150 18.90 -9.11 2.46
C CYS A 150 17.78 -8.10 2.76
N GLU A 151 17.36 -7.97 4.01
CA GLU A 151 16.28 -7.07 4.41
C GLU A 151 16.68 -5.60 4.52
N GLY A 152 17.92 -5.26 4.33
CA GLY A 152 18.39 -3.91 4.54
C GLY A 152 19.63 -3.56 3.73
N TRP A 153 19.76 -2.29 3.48
CA TRP A 153 20.99 -1.74 2.99
C TRP A 153 21.92 -1.57 4.20
N LYS A 154 22.93 -2.41 4.31
CA LYS A 154 23.99 -2.23 5.33
C LYS A 154 24.74 -0.93 5.14
N SER A 155 24.88 -0.48 3.90
CA SER A 155 25.39 0.83 3.55
C SER A 155 24.30 1.56 2.79
N ALA A 156 23.98 2.78 3.20
CA ALA A 156 23.10 3.63 2.45
C ALA A 156 23.62 3.77 1.02
N ALA A 157 22.75 3.53 0.03
CA ALA A 157 23.12 3.72 -1.37
C ALA A 157 23.04 5.20 -1.70
N SER A 158 24.05 5.69 -2.42
CA SER A 158 24.04 7.06 -2.95
C SER A 158 23.07 7.17 -4.11
N GLN A 159 22.31 8.24 -4.16
CA GLN A 159 21.39 8.56 -5.26
C GLN A 159 22.15 8.68 -6.60
N SER A 160 23.32 9.25 -6.56
CA SER A 160 24.19 9.44 -7.74
C SER A 160 24.71 8.14 -8.34
N ARG A 161 24.63 7.00 -7.64
CA ARG A 161 25.01 5.67 -8.16
C ARG A 161 23.89 5.01 -8.99
N MET A 162 22.71 5.58 -9.03
CA MET A 162 21.63 5.02 -9.86
C MET A 162 21.81 5.43 -11.32
N ASP A 163 21.96 4.46 -12.21
CA ASP A 163 22.06 4.73 -13.67
C ASP A 163 20.75 5.31 -14.22
N GLU A 164 19.61 4.81 -13.76
CA GLU A 164 18.28 5.21 -14.22
C GLU A 164 17.32 5.48 -13.04
N PRO A 165 17.50 6.59 -12.29
CA PRO A 165 16.70 6.86 -11.11
C PRO A 165 15.19 6.97 -11.40
N ALA A 166 14.81 7.49 -12.57
CA ALA A 166 13.41 7.59 -13.00
C ALA A 166 12.74 6.22 -13.29
N ARG A 167 13.50 5.14 -13.33
CA ARG A 167 13.00 3.78 -13.54
C ARG A 167 13.26 2.86 -12.35
N THR A 168 14.09 3.27 -11.41
CA THR A 168 14.43 2.47 -10.22
C THR A 168 13.37 2.64 -9.14
N GLY A 169 12.59 1.58 -8.90
CA GLY A 169 11.50 1.58 -7.92
C GLY A 169 12.02 1.46 -6.49
N LEU A 170 11.70 2.44 -5.64
CA LEU A 170 12.11 2.51 -4.24
C LEU A 170 11.03 2.16 -3.22
N PHE A 171 9.79 2.60 -3.45
CA PHE A 171 8.68 2.34 -2.54
C PHE A 171 7.45 1.88 -3.29
N ALA A 172 6.68 0.99 -2.68
CA ALA A 172 5.39 0.52 -3.20
C ALA A 172 4.46 0.13 -2.04
N CYS A 173 3.18 -0.07 -2.33
CA CYS A 173 2.28 -0.65 -1.33
C CYS A 173 2.65 -2.10 -1.03
N THR A 174 2.50 -2.47 0.24
CA THR A 174 2.80 -3.81 0.76
C THR A 174 1.62 -4.35 1.57
N PRO A 175 1.48 -5.67 1.73
CA PRO A 175 0.59 -6.23 2.73
C PRO A 175 1.06 -5.86 4.13
N HIS A 176 0.12 -5.67 5.05
CA HIS A 176 0.39 -5.37 6.46
C HIS A 176 -0.31 -6.40 7.36
N GLY A 177 0.21 -6.60 8.55
CA GLY A 177 -0.36 -7.54 9.50
C GLY A 177 0.32 -7.49 10.88
N PRO A 178 -0.08 -8.37 11.80
CA PRO A 178 0.55 -8.47 13.11
C PRO A 178 2.00 -8.93 13.00
N MET A 179 2.78 -8.75 14.07
CA MET A 179 4.18 -9.18 14.13
C MET A 179 4.39 -10.67 13.85
N ALA A 180 3.41 -11.50 14.18
CA ALA A 180 3.41 -12.93 13.89
C ALA A 180 3.19 -13.26 12.39
N ALA A 181 2.81 -12.26 11.58
CA ALA A 181 2.67 -12.47 10.13
C ALA A 181 4.02 -12.83 9.50
N LYS A 182 3.98 -13.79 8.58
CA LYS A 182 5.19 -14.25 7.88
C LYS A 182 5.72 -13.24 6.87
N TYR A 183 4.95 -12.24 6.46
CA TYR A 183 5.33 -11.20 5.51
C TYR A 183 5.77 -9.92 6.22
N ARG A 184 6.50 -9.08 5.50
CA ARG A 184 7.05 -7.80 6.00
C ARG A 184 6.31 -6.63 5.34
N GLY A 185 5.67 -5.77 6.16
CA GLY A 185 4.97 -4.60 5.64
C GLY A 185 5.89 -3.45 5.24
N TYR A 186 7.01 -3.30 5.94
CA TYR A 186 7.94 -2.16 5.76
C TYR A 186 8.93 -2.33 4.61
N VAL A 187 9.07 -3.54 4.05
CA VAL A 187 10.04 -3.87 3.01
C VAL A 187 9.44 -4.85 2.01
N PHE A 188 9.84 -4.75 0.75
CA PHE A 188 9.53 -5.72 -0.28
C PHE A 188 10.78 -6.10 -1.08
N ALA A 189 10.75 -7.26 -1.71
CA ALA A 189 11.78 -7.75 -2.62
C ALA A 189 11.07 -8.44 -3.79
N PRO A 190 10.78 -7.72 -4.87
CA PRO A 190 9.88 -8.21 -5.91
C PRO A 190 10.46 -9.37 -6.72
N ASP A 191 11.77 -9.43 -6.86
CA ASP A 191 12.49 -10.44 -7.64
C ASP A 191 13.00 -11.62 -6.82
N ASN A 192 12.60 -11.72 -5.56
CA ASN A 192 13.00 -12.80 -4.64
C ASN A 192 14.52 -13.01 -4.51
N GLY A 193 15.31 -12.02 -4.82
CA GLY A 193 16.76 -12.14 -4.75
C GLY A 193 17.41 -12.91 -5.91
N THR A 194 16.64 -13.47 -6.82
CA THR A 194 17.13 -14.38 -7.87
C THR A 194 17.40 -13.71 -9.21
N PHE A 195 17.09 -12.43 -9.37
CA PHE A 195 17.09 -11.70 -10.65
C PHE A 195 16.18 -12.32 -11.72
N ASP A 196 15.31 -13.24 -11.35
CA ASP A 196 14.38 -13.86 -12.26
C ASP A 196 13.11 -13.03 -12.38
N PRO A 197 12.88 -12.36 -13.53
CA PRO A 197 11.69 -11.55 -13.74
C PRO A 197 10.38 -12.37 -13.77
N LEU A 198 10.45 -13.69 -13.87
CA LEU A 198 9.29 -14.58 -13.89
C LEU A 198 8.78 -14.91 -12.49
N ASN A 199 9.57 -14.66 -11.44
CA ASN A 199 9.28 -15.00 -10.06
C ASN A 199 9.01 -13.77 -9.18
N TYR A 200 8.38 -12.73 -9.72
CA TYR A 200 8.01 -11.55 -8.92
C TYR A 200 7.09 -11.91 -7.76
N GLN A 201 7.47 -11.46 -6.57
CA GLN A 201 6.59 -11.49 -5.42
C GLN A 201 5.55 -10.38 -5.52
N LEU A 202 4.38 -10.72 -6.00
CA LEU A 202 3.26 -9.80 -6.14
C LEU A 202 2.03 -10.38 -5.46
N ALA A 203 1.40 -9.59 -4.60
CA ALA A 203 0.06 -9.85 -4.09
C ALA A 203 -0.95 -8.99 -4.86
N THR A 204 -2.07 -9.58 -5.22
CA THR A 204 -3.18 -8.91 -5.89
C THR A 204 -4.40 -8.86 -4.98
N PRO A 205 -5.33 -7.92 -5.16
CA PRO A 205 -6.53 -7.85 -4.32
C PRO A 205 -7.35 -9.12 -4.43
N LEU A 206 -7.73 -9.67 -3.29
CA LEU A 206 -8.68 -10.76 -3.14
C LEU A 206 -10.04 -10.23 -2.67
N ALA A 207 -11.01 -11.11 -2.48
CA ALA A 207 -12.35 -10.73 -2.01
C ALA A 207 -12.32 -10.03 -0.65
N SER A 208 -11.34 -10.35 0.20
CA SER A 208 -11.11 -9.67 1.47
C SER A 208 -9.63 -9.66 1.85
N ASP A 209 -9.24 -8.73 2.74
CA ASP A 209 -7.90 -8.73 3.33
C ASP A 209 -7.62 -10.00 4.15
N ARG A 210 -8.66 -10.65 4.66
CA ARG A 210 -8.55 -11.94 5.35
C ARG A 210 -8.09 -13.05 4.39
N ASP A 211 -8.65 -13.10 3.19
CA ASP A 211 -8.27 -14.09 2.18
C ASP A 211 -6.83 -13.86 1.72
N LEU A 212 -6.40 -12.60 1.60
CA LEU A 212 -5.02 -12.23 1.32
C LEU A 212 -4.07 -12.75 2.42
N VAL A 213 -4.43 -12.59 3.69
CA VAL A 213 -3.63 -13.09 4.83
C VAL A 213 -3.50 -14.61 4.77
N VAL A 214 -4.58 -15.33 4.44
CA VAL A 214 -4.58 -16.78 4.28
C VAL A 214 -3.70 -17.19 3.10
N GLU A 215 -3.84 -16.55 1.95
CA GLU A 215 -3.02 -16.82 0.76
C GLU A 215 -1.53 -16.60 1.04
N LEU A 216 -1.17 -15.46 1.64
CA LEU A 216 0.22 -15.18 1.99
C LEU A 216 0.77 -16.17 3.02
N GLY A 217 -0.07 -16.61 3.97
CA GLY A 217 0.29 -17.59 4.96
C GLY A 217 0.57 -18.99 4.39
N SER A 218 0.02 -19.31 3.23
CA SER A 218 0.24 -20.59 2.52
C SER A 218 1.48 -20.57 1.62
N ARG A 219 2.03 -19.39 1.29
CA ARG A 219 3.19 -19.26 0.42
C ARG A 219 4.49 -19.70 1.12
N PRO A 220 5.49 -20.19 0.36
CA PRO A 220 6.83 -20.47 0.88
C PRO A 220 7.48 -19.23 1.52
N ALA A 221 8.37 -19.42 2.46
CA ALA A 221 9.09 -18.31 3.13
C ALA A 221 9.84 -17.40 2.15
N SER A 222 10.29 -17.92 1.02
CA SER A 222 10.92 -17.18 -0.06
C SER A 222 10.02 -16.16 -0.76
N GLN A 223 8.69 -16.21 -0.55
CA GLN A 223 7.70 -15.35 -1.21
C GLN A 223 7.01 -14.37 -0.24
N LEU A 224 7.66 -13.98 0.85
CA LEU A 224 7.02 -13.25 1.95
C LEU A 224 7.30 -11.74 1.98
N LYS A 225 7.83 -11.18 0.91
CA LYS A 225 8.07 -9.72 0.75
C LYS A 225 7.41 -9.18 -0.53
N PRO A 226 6.11 -9.43 -0.75
CA PRO A 226 5.47 -9.04 -1.99
C PRO A 226 5.17 -7.54 -2.03
N ILE A 227 5.16 -7.00 -3.26
CA ILE A 227 4.42 -5.78 -3.56
C ILE A 227 2.92 -6.11 -3.53
N TYR A 228 2.10 -5.21 -3.04
CA TYR A 228 0.65 -5.35 -3.06
C TYR A 228 0.01 -4.36 -4.05
N ALA A 229 -0.51 -4.88 -5.16
CA ALA A 229 -1.32 -4.11 -6.12
C ALA A 229 -2.72 -3.84 -5.55
N ARG A 230 -2.79 -2.99 -4.52
CA ARG A 230 -3.91 -2.83 -3.58
C ARG A 230 -5.21 -2.32 -4.20
N TYR A 231 -5.14 -1.50 -5.25
CA TYR A 231 -6.30 -0.76 -5.77
C TYR A 231 -6.84 -1.33 -7.06
N GLY A 232 -8.17 -1.44 -7.19
CA GLY A 232 -8.84 -1.84 -8.42
C GLY A 232 -9.46 -3.23 -8.36
N ARG A 233 -9.50 -3.93 -9.50
CA ARG A 233 -10.18 -5.22 -9.63
C ARG A 233 -9.49 -6.33 -8.85
N THR A 234 -10.30 -7.19 -8.23
CA THR A 234 -9.85 -8.42 -7.58
C THR A 234 -9.45 -9.47 -8.62
N GLY A 235 -8.60 -10.42 -8.23
CA GLY A 235 -8.23 -11.59 -9.02
C GLY A 235 -6.76 -11.59 -9.45
N LYS A 236 -6.34 -12.70 -10.05
CA LYS A 236 -4.99 -12.87 -10.58
C LYS A 236 -4.71 -11.78 -11.62
N ASP A 237 -3.57 -11.14 -11.55
CA ASP A 237 -3.16 -10.02 -12.40
C ASP A 237 -4.00 -8.73 -12.25
N GLY A 238 -4.95 -8.71 -11.30
CA GLY A 238 -5.74 -7.52 -10.97
C GLY A 238 -4.99 -6.54 -10.07
N GLY A 239 -5.55 -5.32 -9.99
CA GLY A 239 -5.06 -4.28 -9.09
C GLY A 239 -3.95 -3.40 -9.65
N THR A 240 -3.74 -2.31 -8.94
CA THR A 240 -2.72 -1.30 -9.21
C THR A 240 -2.08 -0.85 -7.91
N THR A 241 -0.85 -0.37 -7.97
CA THR A 241 -0.16 0.27 -6.83
C THR A 241 0.63 1.48 -7.31
N PRO A 242 0.69 2.57 -6.55
CA PRO A 242 1.67 3.61 -6.79
C PRO A 242 3.07 3.12 -6.38
N VAL A 243 4.07 3.55 -7.16
CA VAL A 243 5.50 3.29 -6.94
C VAL A 243 6.22 4.63 -6.90
N ILE A 244 7.12 4.82 -5.93
CA ILE A 244 8.06 5.94 -5.87
C ILE A 244 9.37 5.47 -6.47
N PHE A 245 10.00 6.33 -7.26
CA PHE A 245 11.25 6.09 -7.96
C PHE A 245 12.44 6.83 -7.36
N GLY A 246 13.65 6.51 -7.81
CA GLY A 246 14.89 7.08 -7.32
C GLY A 246 15.01 8.60 -7.49
N ASP A 247 14.33 9.18 -8.47
CA ASP A 247 14.20 10.63 -8.69
C ASP A 247 13.03 11.25 -7.89
N SER A 248 12.46 10.50 -6.95
CA SER A 248 11.35 10.90 -6.07
C SER A 248 9.99 11.08 -6.76
N HIS A 249 9.86 10.86 -8.07
CA HIS A 249 8.54 10.87 -8.68
C HIS A 249 7.71 9.64 -8.26
N ALA A 250 6.38 9.74 -8.32
CA ALA A 250 5.46 8.64 -8.06
C ALA A 250 4.50 8.43 -9.21
N LYS A 251 4.32 7.17 -9.60
CA LYS A 251 3.42 6.75 -10.69
C LYS A 251 2.69 5.47 -10.34
N VAL A 252 1.45 5.33 -10.83
CA VAL A 252 0.66 4.11 -10.63
C VAL A 252 0.97 3.07 -11.70
N TYR A 253 1.19 1.85 -11.27
CA TYR A 253 1.42 0.68 -12.12
C TYR A 253 0.40 -0.41 -11.84
N SER A 254 -0.03 -1.11 -12.89
CA SER A 254 -0.84 -2.33 -12.76
C SER A 254 0.02 -3.52 -12.35
N ALA A 255 -0.61 -4.56 -11.79
CA ALA A 255 0.03 -5.82 -11.46
C ALA A 255 0.80 -6.39 -12.67
N LYS A 256 0.19 -6.35 -13.86
CA LYS A 256 0.82 -6.79 -15.11
C LYS A 256 2.07 -5.98 -15.47
N GLN A 257 2.03 -4.65 -15.32
CA GLN A 257 3.17 -3.79 -15.58
C GLN A 257 4.33 -4.03 -14.60
N ILE A 258 4.02 -4.28 -13.32
CA ILE A 258 5.04 -4.61 -12.30
C ILE A 258 5.76 -5.90 -12.68
N GLN A 259 5.05 -6.87 -13.23
CA GLN A 259 5.60 -8.16 -13.66
C GLN A 259 6.30 -8.08 -15.03
N THR A 260 6.20 -6.96 -15.76
CA THR A 260 6.84 -6.83 -17.07
C THR A 260 8.34 -6.62 -16.90
N PRO A 261 9.19 -7.55 -17.40
CA PRO A 261 10.63 -7.45 -17.26
C PRO A 261 11.19 -6.15 -17.85
N GLY A 262 12.07 -5.49 -17.10
CA GLY A 262 12.76 -4.28 -17.55
C GLY A 262 11.92 -3.00 -17.59
N LEU A 263 10.62 -3.04 -17.25
CA LEU A 263 9.80 -1.83 -17.18
C LEU A 263 10.14 -0.99 -15.93
N ILE A 264 10.33 -1.66 -14.80
CA ILE A 264 10.81 -1.06 -13.55
C ILE A 264 12.11 -1.76 -13.17
N ILE A 265 13.11 -1.00 -12.78
CA ILE A 265 14.37 -1.51 -12.25
C ILE A 265 14.19 -1.66 -10.75
N TRP A 266 14.33 -2.89 -10.27
CA TRP A 266 14.23 -3.18 -8.83
C TRP A 266 15.60 -3.32 -8.16
N ARG A 267 16.65 -3.44 -8.96
CA ARG A 267 18.03 -3.46 -8.51
C ARG A 267 18.84 -2.52 -9.36
N PHE A 268 19.59 -1.65 -8.74
CA PHE A 268 20.64 -0.89 -9.42
C PHE A 268 22.01 -1.43 -9.02
N ARG A 269 22.90 -1.36 -9.95
CA ARG A 269 24.30 -1.80 -9.80
C ARG A 269 25.20 -0.63 -9.55
#